data_024dac6dfacae09c2b4a9efa72c67cc1
#
_entry.id   024dac6dfacae09c2b4a9efa72c67cc1
#
_cell.length_a   1.000
_cell.length_b   1.000
_cell.length_c   1.000
_cell.angle_alpha   90.00
_cell.angle_beta   90.00
_cell.angle_gamma   90.00
#
_symmetry.space_group_name_H-M   'P 1'
#
loop_
_entity.id
_entity.type
_entity.pdbx_description
1 polymer ?
#
loop_
_entity_poly.entity_id
_entity_poly.type
_entity_poly.pdbx_seq_one_letter_code
_entity_poly.pdbx_strand_id
1 'polypeptide(L)'
;MCNLYRMTRTKDEVAKWFESIEALGGANFGDDVYPGYPGAVVVGGVLKQMTWGFPLVMKGKQGQLLKPKPVNNARTDKLGSHFWRDAFERRRCLIPVSA
;
A
#
# COMPACT_ATOMS: atom_id res chain seq x y z
N MET A 1 -8.96 -12.27 -4.44
CA MET A 1 -8.84 -10.84 -4.12
C MET A 1 -8.41 -10.65 -2.68
N CYS A 2 -7.40 -9.83 -2.46
CA CYS A 2 -6.94 -9.49 -1.12
C CYS A 2 -7.66 -8.25 -0.63
N ASN A 3 -8.45 -8.40 0.43
CA ASN A 3 -9.14 -7.27 1.07
C ASN A 3 -8.68 -7.05 2.51
N LEU A 4 -7.69 -7.83 2.97
CA LEU A 4 -7.19 -7.77 4.33
C LEU A 4 -5.86 -8.49 4.39
N TYR A 5 -4.88 -7.91 5.09
CA TYR A 5 -3.70 -8.65 5.53
C TYR A 5 -3.40 -8.33 6.98
N ARG A 6 -2.64 -9.20 7.63
CA ARG A 6 -2.24 -9.03 9.03
C ARG A 6 -0.75 -8.80 9.13
N MET A 7 -0.37 -7.93 10.04
CA MET A 7 1.02 -7.70 10.40
C MET A 7 1.13 -7.57 11.92
N THR A 8 1.52 -8.65 12.58
CA THR A 8 1.59 -8.73 14.04
C THR A 8 2.99 -8.54 14.59
N ARG A 9 4.00 -8.42 13.73
CA ARG A 9 5.39 -8.24 14.15
C ARG A 9 5.67 -6.76 14.44
N THR A 10 6.63 -6.51 15.35
CA THR A 10 7.01 -5.15 15.69
C THR A 10 7.77 -4.47 14.56
N LYS A 11 7.80 -3.14 14.58
CA LYS A 11 8.54 -2.35 13.59
C LYS A 11 10.00 -2.74 13.54
N ASP A 12 10.61 -2.96 14.70
CA ASP A 12 12.03 -3.31 14.80
C ASP A 12 12.32 -4.68 14.20
N GLU A 13 11.46 -5.67 14.43
CA GLU A 13 11.60 -6.99 13.82
C GLU A 13 11.50 -6.93 12.31
N VAL A 14 10.54 -6.18 11.79
CA VAL A 14 10.34 -6.05 10.35
C VAL A 14 11.52 -5.34 9.71
N ALA A 15 12.01 -4.25 10.29
CA ALA A 15 13.16 -3.53 9.79
C ALA A 15 14.40 -4.42 9.73
N LYS A 16 14.62 -5.22 10.76
CA LYS A 16 15.75 -6.15 10.84
C LYS A 16 15.66 -7.24 9.77
N TRP A 17 14.47 -7.81 9.56
CA TRP A 17 14.30 -8.88 8.58
C TRP A 17 14.56 -8.43 7.16
N PHE A 18 14.22 -7.19 6.83
CA PHE A 18 14.40 -6.63 5.49
C PHE A 18 15.66 -5.78 5.38
N GLU A 19 16.52 -5.79 6.41
CA GLU A 19 17.74 -4.99 6.46
C GLU A 19 17.48 -3.53 6.08
N SER A 20 16.37 -2.98 6.58
CA SER A 20 15.91 -1.65 6.24
C SER A 20 16.04 -0.68 7.41
N ILE A 21 16.07 0.61 7.08
CA ILE A 21 16.08 1.67 8.07
C ILE A 21 14.63 1.97 8.46
N GLU A 22 14.31 1.92 9.76
CA GLU A 22 12.98 2.22 10.23
C GLU A 22 12.72 3.74 10.19
N ALA A 23 11.70 4.16 9.45
CA ALA A 23 11.31 5.55 9.30
C ALA A 23 9.80 5.75 9.58
N LEU A 24 9.22 4.90 10.42
CA LEU A 24 7.81 4.98 10.79
C LEU A 24 7.55 6.02 11.89
N GLY A 25 8.60 6.40 12.61
CA GLY A 25 8.47 7.35 13.71
C GLY A 25 7.55 6.83 14.81
N GLY A 26 6.58 7.64 15.22
CA GLY A 26 5.57 7.25 16.18
C GLY A 26 4.32 6.63 15.57
N ALA A 27 4.36 6.23 14.30
CA ALA A 27 3.19 5.67 13.63
C ALA A 27 2.73 4.39 14.33
N ASN A 28 1.43 4.29 14.55
CA ASN A 28 0.82 3.16 15.24
C ASN A 28 -0.23 2.54 14.32
N PHE A 29 -0.06 1.25 14.01
CA PHE A 29 -0.95 0.51 13.13
C PHE A 29 -1.66 -0.57 13.93
N GLY A 30 -2.91 -0.87 13.53
CA GLY A 30 -3.55 -2.09 13.97
C GLY A 30 -2.90 -3.31 13.30
N ASP A 31 -3.14 -4.50 13.85
CA ASP A 31 -2.62 -5.73 13.27
C ASP A 31 -3.26 -6.06 11.92
N ASP A 32 -4.51 -5.67 11.73
CA ASP A 32 -5.26 -5.92 10.49
C ASP A 32 -5.23 -4.68 9.62
N VAL A 33 -4.84 -4.86 8.35
CA VAL A 33 -4.78 -3.76 7.38
C VAL A 33 -5.78 -4.03 6.26
N TYR A 34 -6.71 -3.09 6.09
CA TYR A 34 -7.72 -3.10 5.03
C TYR A 34 -7.36 -2.07 3.97
N PRO A 35 -7.90 -2.19 2.74
CA PRO A 35 -7.73 -1.13 1.74
C PRO A 35 -8.16 0.24 2.28
N GLY A 36 -7.32 1.24 2.06
CA GLY A 36 -7.52 2.58 2.62
C GLY A 36 -6.88 2.81 3.97
N TYR A 37 -6.36 1.77 4.62
CA TYR A 37 -5.69 1.88 5.91
C TYR A 37 -4.19 2.08 5.74
N PRO A 38 -3.53 2.74 6.70
CA PRO A 38 -2.07 2.85 6.69
C PRO A 38 -1.42 1.52 7.05
N GLY A 39 -0.28 1.26 6.46
CA GLY A 39 0.52 0.09 6.75
C GLY A 39 1.99 0.37 6.50
N ALA A 40 2.86 -0.52 6.96
CA ALA A 40 4.29 -0.41 6.78
C ALA A 40 4.70 -1.02 5.43
N VAL A 41 5.58 -0.33 4.70
CA VAL A 41 6.15 -0.83 3.44
C VAL A 41 7.65 -0.59 3.42
N VAL A 42 8.37 -1.41 2.64
CA VAL A 42 9.80 -1.25 2.44
C VAL A 42 10.03 -0.73 1.02
N VAL A 43 10.63 0.45 0.92
CA VAL A 43 10.96 1.10 -0.35
C VAL A 43 12.40 1.57 -0.31
N GLY A 44 13.24 1.06 -1.22
CA GLY A 44 14.62 1.47 -1.30
C GLY A 44 15.40 1.29 0.01
N GLY A 45 15.15 0.20 0.73
CA GLY A 45 15.81 -0.07 2.01
C GLY A 45 15.29 0.74 3.18
N VAL A 46 14.14 1.41 3.03
CA VAL A 46 13.52 2.21 4.10
C VAL A 46 12.15 1.66 4.41
N LEU A 47 11.90 1.38 5.69
CA LEU A 47 10.58 0.98 6.19
C LEU A 47 9.78 2.25 6.53
N LYS A 48 8.70 2.49 5.80
CA LYS A 48 7.89 3.69 5.98
C LYS A 48 6.40 3.39 5.87
N GLN A 49 5.58 4.37 6.24
CA GLN A 49 4.13 4.25 6.18
C GLN A 49 3.60 4.62 4.81
N MET A 50 2.68 3.81 4.29
CA MET A 50 1.89 4.15 3.11
C MET A 50 0.46 3.64 3.28
N THR A 51 -0.47 4.29 2.60
CA THR A 51 -1.86 3.86 2.59
C THR A 51 -2.06 2.78 1.53
N TRP A 52 -2.70 1.68 1.90
CA TRP A 52 -2.94 0.58 0.98
C TRP A 52 -4.06 0.91 0.02
N GLY A 53 -3.79 0.76 -1.27
CA GLY A 53 -4.75 1.00 -2.34
C GLY A 53 -4.42 2.26 -3.13
N PHE A 54 -4.57 2.17 -4.44
CA PHE A 54 -4.37 3.31 -5.32
C PHE A 54 -5.66 4.12 -5.37
N PRO A 55 -5.60 5.45 -5.22
CA PRO A 55 -6.82 6.27 -5.25
C PRO A 55 -7.39 6.34 -6.66
N LEU A 56 -8.58 5.78 -6.85
CA LEU A 56 -9.33 5.90 -8.10
C LEU A 56 -10.40 6.95 -7.91
N VAL A 57 -10.26 8.07 -8.62
CA VAL A 57 -11.22 9.17 -8.59
C VAL A 57 -12.18 9.01 -9.76
N MET A 58 -13.48 8.98 -9.47
CA MET A 58 -14.53 8.86 -10.47
C MET A 58 -15.40 10.10 -10.46
N LYS A 59 -16.04 10.41 -11.59
CA LYS A 59 -17.02 11.49 -11.69
C LYS A 59 -18.42 10.97 -11.42
N GLY A 60 -19.21 11.73 -10.68
CA GLY A 60 -20.61 11.44 -10.47
C GLY A 60 -21.45 11.84 -11.67
N LYS A 61 -22.77 11.56 -11.60
CA LYS A 61 -23.71 11.83 -12.69
C LYS A 61 -23.78 13.31 -13.10
N GLN A 62 -23.46 14.21 -12.17
CA GLN A 62 -23.49 15.66 -12.41
C GLN A 62 -22.09 16.23 -12.67
N GLY A 63 -21.11 15.38 -12.96
CA GLY A 63 -19.74 15.81 -13.22
C GLY A 63 -18.90 16.11 -11.99
N GLN A 64 -19.46 15.98 -10.76
CA GLN A 64 -18.72 16.20 -9.53
C GLN A 64 -17.71 15.08 -9.29
N LEU A 65 -16.59 15.40 -8.65
CA LEU A 65 -15.61 14.39 -8.26
C LEU A 65 -16.11 13.64 -7.03
N LEU A 66 -16.13 12.31 -7.12
CA LEU A 66 -16.49 11.46 -6.00
C LEU A 66 -15.27 11.18 -5.11
N LYS A 67 -15.54 10.73 -3.89
CA LYS A 67 -14.48 10.34 -2.96
C LYS A 67 -13.62 9.23 -3.60
N PRO A 68 -12.28 9.31 -3.55
CA PRO A 68 -11.44 8.28 -4.13
C PRO A 68 -11.68 6.91 -3.51
N LYS A 69 -11.69 5.86 -4.35
CA LYS A 69 -11.78 4.47 -3.89
C LYS A 69 -10.38 3.87 -3.84
N PRO A 70 -10.03 3.13 -2.78
CA PRO A 70 -8.75 2.43 -2.73
C PRO A 70 -8.79 1.18 -3.60
N VAL A 71 -8.06 1.20 -4.72
CA VAL A 71 -7.96 0.06 -5.63
C VAL A 71 -6.70 -0.73 -5.29
N ASN A 72 -6.86 -1.99 -4.91
CA ASN A 72 -5.76 -2.81 -4.41
C ASN A 72 -5.47 -4.06 -5.26
N ASN A 73 -6.15 -4.23 -6.38
CA ASN A 73 -5.91 -5.36 -7.28
C ASN A 73 -5.68 -4.87 -8.70
N ALA A 74 -4.62 -5.39 -9.33
CA ALA A 74 -4.30 -5.11 -10.72
C ALA A 74 -4.22 -6.43 -11.48
N ARG A 75 -5.03 -6.57 -12.53
CA ARG A 75 -4.93 -7.74 -13.41
C ARG A 75 -3.66 -7.62 -14.25
N THR A 76 -3.03 -8.76 -14.54
CA THR A 76 -1.79 -8.77 -15.31
C THR A 76 -1.94 -8.08 -16.67
N ASP A 77 -3.08 -8.25 -17.34
CA ASP A 77 -3.35 -7.64 -18.64
C ASP A 77 -3.60 -6.13 -18.56
N LYS A 78 -3.71 -5.56 -17.35
CA LYS A 78 -3.93 -4.13 -17.12
C LYS A 78 -2.71 -3.39 -16.60
N LEU A 79 -1.60 -4.08 -16.35
CA LEU A 79 -0.39 -3.44 -15.80
C LEU A 79 0.22 -2.40 -16.74
N GLY A 80 -0.01 -2.51 -18.05
CA GLY A 80 0.41 -1.52 -19.02
C GLY A 80 -0.55 -0.34 -19.19
N SER A 81 -1.67 -0.33 -18.47
CA SER A 81 -2.66 0.75 -18.59
C SER A 81 -2.17 2.03 -17.95
N HIS A 82 -2.80 3.14 -18.30
CA HIS A 82 -2.44 4.46 -17.76
C HIS A 82 -2.48 4.50 -16.22
N PHE A 83 -3.42 3.79 -15.61
CA PHE A 83 -3.60 3.78 -14.14
C PHE A 83 -2.45 3.08 -13.42
N TRP A 84 -1.91 1.97 -13.96
CA TRP A 84 -0.95 1.12 -13.27
C TRP A 84 0.49 1.25 -13.76
N ARG A 85 0.69 1.67 -15.01
CA ARG A 85 1.98 1.55 -15.69
C ARG A 85 3.15 2.18 -14.93
N ASP A 86 3.03 3.43 -14.49
CA ASP A 86 4.12 4.12 -13.82
C ASP A 86 4.48 3.44 -12.49
N ALA A 87 3.47 3.07 -11.71
CA ALA A 87 3.70 2.38 -10.44
C ALA A 87 4.36 1.03 -10.65
N PHE A 88 3.93 0.26 -11.66
CA PHE A 88 4.48 -1.04 -11.96
C PHE A 88 5.92 -0.95 -12.46
N GLU A 89 6.23 0.02 -13.29
CA GLU A 89 7.57 0.17 -13.87
C GLU A 89 8.58 0.82 -12.93
N ARG A 90 8.16 1.79 -12.11
CA ARG A 90 9.08 2.68 -11.39
C ARG A 90 8.87 2.77 -9.89
N ARG A 91 7.71 2.38 -9.36
CA ARG A 91 7.36 2.62 -7.96
C ARG A 91 6.91 1.34 -7.28
N ARG A 92 7.82 0.37 -7.20
CA ARG A 92 7.56 -0.90 -6.53
C ARG A 92 8.01 -0.84 -5.09
N CYS A 93 7.35 -1.63 -4.25
CA CYS A 93 7.69 -1.76 -2.85
C CYS A 93 7.46 -3.20 -2.37
N LEU A 94 7.91 -3.49 -1.16
CA LEU A 94 7.60 -4.74 -0.48
C LEU A 94 6.62 -4.43 0.64
N ILE A 95 5.59 -5.24 0.77
CA ILE A 95 4.61 -5.13 1.84
C ILE A 95 4.83 -6.31 2.79
N PRO A 96 5.46 -6.08 3.96
CA PRO A 96 5.66 -7.16 4.93
C PRO A 96 4.33 -7.59 5.51
N VAL A 97 4.10 -8.89 5.54
CA VAL A 97 2.86 -9.44 6.10
C VAL A 97 3.18 -10.67 6.96
N SER A 98 2.40 -10.91 7.99
CA SER A 98 2.48 -12.14 8.77
C SER A 98 1.40 -13.13 8.35
N ALA A 99 0.31 -12.66 7.77
CA ALA A 99 -0.74 -13.53 7.23
C ALA A 99 -1.57 -12.83 6.15
#